data_18792014fb9dfd0dbb8459dfe51eb917
#
_entry.id   18792014fb9dfd0dbb8459dfe51eb917
#
_cell.length_a   1.000
_cell.length_b   1.000
_cell.length_c   1.000
_cell.angle_alpha   90.00
_cell.angle_beta   90.00
_cell.angle_gamma   90.00
#
_symmetry.space_group_name_H-M   'P 1'
#
loop_
_entity.id
_entity.type
_entity.pdbx_description
1 polymer ?
#
loop_
_entity_poly.entity_id
_entity_poly.type
_entity_poly.pdbx_seq_one_letter_code
_entity_poly.pdbx_strand_id
1 'polypeptide(L)'
;MMLCRCLYTDRLRMPLAETQMATVLSNADPHGAGRVQVRMNWQTDNMRTSWVRVMTPDGGSSDDVKSNRGFVFIPEVGDQVLLGFRHGDPARPYVMGSLFNGTTGGGGGQGNNCKSLTTRSGSSLKLDDSAGSVTLHDKGGVTMTFDGAGNATTNAKSSNFVNAGTNNVINVGNGSSVISSDSDGNITLKGNTAITLVVGENQIKVCTSGIFINGKQQIAIGTDEMMSLEAKQDLTMSSKANLNMSGSTTVSLGSNDISITGGSKVVVDGPDVNINS
;
A
#
# COMPACT_ATOMS: atom_id res chain seq x y z
N MET A 1 1.92 57.00 49.57
CA MET A 1 1.78 55.60 49.96
C MET A 1 0.36 55.17 49.57
N MET A 2 0.22 54.61 48.37
CA MET A 2 -1.07 54.28 47.75
C MET A 2 -1.43 52.85 48.19
N LEU A 3 -2.36 52.73 49.13
CA LEU A 3 -2.88 51.45 49.60
C LEU A 3 -3.67 50.78 48.45
N CYS A 4 -3.04 49.76 47.84
CA CYS A 4 -3.74 48.86 46.93
C CYS A 4 -4.83 48.12 47.76
N ARG A 5 -6.07 48.55 47.69
CA ARG A 5 -7.20 47.79 48.23
C ARG A 5 -7.33 46.56 47.34
N CYS A 6 -6.87 45.40 47.86
CA CYS A 6 -7.33 44.10 47.35
C CYS A 6 -8.86 44.13 47.48
N LEU A 7 -9.54 44.23 46.33
CA LEU A 7 -10.95 43.95 46.24
C LEU A 7 -11.12 42.48 46.65
N TYR A 8 -11.64 42.27 47.84
CA TYR A 8 -12.12 40.99 48.32
C TYR A 8 -13.29 40.60 47.40
N THR A 9 -13.03 39.87 46.33
CA THR A 9 -14.09 39.28 45.52
C THR A 9 -14.71 38.17 46.33
N ASP A 10 -15.95 38.43 46.80
CA ASP A 10 -16.74 37.44 47.48
C ASP A 10 -16.99 36.26 46.51
N ARG A 11 -16.30 35.16 46.71
CA ARG A 11 -16.43 33.94 45.88
C ARG A 11 -17.85 33.40 45.86
N LEU A 12 -18.67 33.71 46.81
CA LEU A 12 -20.08 33.34 46.88
C LEU A 12 -20.96 34.16 45.95
N ARG A 13 -20.48 35.27 45.40
CA ARG A 13 -21.18 36.12 44.43
C ARG A 13 -20.70 35.99 42.98
N MET A 14 -19.65 35.21 42.71
CA MET A 14 -19.22 34.96 41.34
C MET A 14 -20.04 33.80 40.76
N PRO A 15 -20.63 33.94 39.56
CA PRO A 15 -21.29 32.84 38.91
C PRO A 15 -20.28 31.75 38.62
N LEU A 16 -20.55 30.54 39.14
CA LEU A 16 -19.79 29.34 38.84
C LEU A 16 -20.48 28.61 37.70
N ALA A 17 -19.70 28.28 36.66
CA ALA A 17 -20.16 27.45 35.56
C ALA A 17 -19.73 25.99 35.78
N GLU A 18 -20.70 25.10 35.79
CA GLU A 18 -20.50 23.67 35.73
C GLU A 18 -20.34 23.21 34.27
N THR A 19 -19.95 21.94 34.05
CA THR A 19 -19.85 21.36 32.70
C THR A 19 -21.20 21.44 31.98
N GLN A 20 -21.15 21.77 30.70
CA GLN A 20 -22.36 21.95 29.87
C GLN A 20 -22.19 21.32 28.50
N MET A 21 -23.30 20.85 27.95
CA MET A 21 -23.34 20.40 26.57
C MET A 21 -23.50 21.59 25.62
N ALA A 22 -22.84 21.49 24.47
CA ALA A 22 -22.93 22.49 23.42
C ALA A 22 -22.83 21.83 22.04
N THR A 23 -23.26 22.55 21.02
CA THR A 23 -23.13 22.16 19.62
C THR A 23 -22.08 23.02 18.95
N VAL A 24 -21.21 22.40 18.15
CA VAL A 24 -20.19 23.10 17.35
C VAL A 24 -20.86 23.85 16.21
N LEU A 25 -20.62 25.14 16.14
CA LEU A 25 -21.14 26.02 15.06
C LEU A 25 -20.09 26.35 14.01
N SER A 26 -18.81 26.37 14.39
CA SER A 26 -17.69 26.61 13.46
C SER A 26 -16.40 25.99 14.01
N ASN A 27 -15.65 25.37 13.12
CA ASN A 27 -14.30 24.88 13.35
C ASN A 27 -13.26 25.55 12.40
N ALA A 28 -13.69 26.55 11.65
CA ALA A 28 -12.82 27.32 10.73
C ALA A 28 -12.11 28.47 11.50
N ASP A 29 -11.25 28.11 12.45
CA ASP A 29 -10.49 29.07 13.24
C ASP A 29 -9.57 29.94 12.35
N PRO A 30 -9.75 31.27 12.33
CA PRO A 30 -8.98 32.16 11.45
C PRO A 30 -7.48 32.19 11.77
N HIS A 31 -7.08 31.75 12.95
CA HIS A 31 -5.66 31.64 13.33
C HIS A 31 -5.08 30.23 13.14
N GLY A 32 -5.88 29.26 12.67
CA GLY A 32 -5.43 27.88 12.48
C GLY A 32 -4.98 27.18 13.78
N ALA A 33 -5.49 27.63 14.93
CA ALA A 33 -5.10 27.11 16.25
C ALA A 33 -5.99 25.97 16.75
N GLY A 34 -6.83 25.37 15.89
CA GLY A 34 -7.69 24.24 16.21
C GLY A 34 -8.80 24.54 17.21
N ARG A 35 -9.24 25.81 17.29
CA ARG A 35 -10.33 26.25 18.16
C ARG A 35 -11.67 26.11 17.44
N VAL A 36 -12.74 26.04 18.24
CA VAL A 36 -14.11 25.96 17.73
C VAL A 36 -14.98 27.06 18.33
N GLN A 37 -16.07 27.41 17.66
CA GLN A 37 -17.14 28.19 18.24
C GLN A 37 -18.32 27.25 18.51
N VAL A 38 -18.93 27.39 19.68
CA VAL A 38 -20.01 26.50 20.09
C VAL A 38 -21.19 27.32 20.60
N ARG A 39 -22.36 26.67 20.62
CA ARG A 39 -23.58 27.16 21.24
C ARG A 39 -24.04 26.18 22.31
N MET A 40 -24.18 26.65 23.53
CA MET A 40 -24.74 25.87 24.64
C MET A 40 -26.24 25.69 24.45
N ASN A 41 -26.82 24.62 24.99
CA ASN A 41 -28.24 24.28 24.78
C ASN A 41 -29.25 25.35 25.24
N TRP A 42 -28.88 26.18 26.20
CA TRP A 42 -29.72 27.28 26.70
C TRP A 42 -29.58 28.58 25.89
N GLN A 43 -28.60 28.68 24.99
CA GLN A 43 -28.39 29.85 24.17
C GLN A 43 -29.36 29.86 22.97
N THR A 44 -29.80 31.04 22.58
CA THR A 44 -30.64 31.22 21.38
C THR A 44 -29.80 31.18 20.09
N ASP A 45 -30.46 31.09 18.94
CA ASP A 45 -29.81 30.89 17.64
C ASP A 45 -28.76 31.94 17.24
N ASN A 46 -28.88 33.16 17.79
CA ASN A 46 -27.91 34.24 17.51
C ASN A 46 -26.72 34.27 18.47
N MET A 47 -26.70 33.40 19.47
CA MET A 47 -25.64 33.35 20.47
C MET A 47 -24.59 32.30 20.09
N ARG A 48 -23.34 32.63 20.34
CA ARG A 48 -22.18 31.70 20.19
C ARG A 48 -21.06 32.15 21.10
N THR A 49 -20.15 31.24 21.40
CA THR A 49 -18.93 31.57 22.14
C THR A 49 -17.93 32.31 21.25
N SER A 50 -16.93 32.93 21.85
CA SER A 50 -15.65 33.20 21.17
C SER A 50 -14.98 31.89 20.76
N TRP A 51 -13.77 31.95 20.14
CA TRP A 51 -13.00 30.78 19.78
C TRP A 51 -12.50 30.05 21.04
N VAL A 52 -12.94 28.81 21.21
CA VAL A 52 -12.72 27.97 22.39
C VAL A 52 -11.72 26.89 22.05
N ARG A 53 -10.73 26.65 22.91
CA ARG A 53 -9.76 25.60 22.75
C ARG A 53 -10.38 24.21 22.91
N VAL A 54 -9.89 23.24 22.15
CA VAL A 54 -10.28 21.83 22.24
C VAL A 54 -9.18 21.08 22.99
N MET A 55 -9.58 20.28 23.98
CA MET A 55 -8.67 19.35 24.67
C MET A 55 -8.36 18.18 23.76
N THR A 56 -7.12 17.74 23.78
CA THR A 56 -6.63 16.54 23.07
C THR A 56 -5.82 15.68 24.03
N PRO A 57 -5.75 14.36 23.85
CA PRO A 57 -4.91 13.48 24.69
C PRO A 57 -3.43 13.87 24.70
N ASP A 58 -2.91 14.31 23.56
CA ASP A 58 -1.56 14.87 23.42
C ASP A 58 -1.56 15.92 22.31
N GLY A 59 -0.88 17.03 22.50
CA GLY A 59 -0.77 18.08 21.50
C GLY A 59 0.31 19.10 21.85
N GLY A 60 1.07 19.50 20.85
CA GLY A 60 2.15 20.46 21.02
C GLY A 60 3.03 20.61 19.80
N SER A 61 4.32 20.89 20.06
CA SER A 61 5.39 20.99 19.07
C SER A 61 6.65 20.33 19.59
N SER A 62 7.61 20.11 18.71
CA SER A 62 8.97 19.66 19.01
C SER A 62 9.95 20.36 18.07
N ASP A 63 11.24 20.05 18.20
CA ASP A 63 12.25 20.62 17.32
C ASP A 63 12.06 20.19 15.86
N ASP A 64 11.61 18.97 15.61
CA ASP A 64 11.36 18.42 14.27
C ASP A 64 9.95 18.74 13.76
N VAL A 65 8.94 18.76 14.65
CA VAL A 65 7.54 18.99 14.30
C VAL A 65 7.06 20.29 14.94
N LYS A 66 7.10 21.38 14.19
CA LYS A 66 6.82 22.73 14.70
C LYS A 66 5.35 22.97 15.06
N SER A 67 4.41 22.19 14.50
CA SER A 67 2.98 22.30 14.80
C SER A 67 2.28 20.94 14.62
N ASN A 68 1.11 20.77 15.28
CA ASN A 68 0.27 19.58 15.16
C ASN A 68 0.94 18.26 15.60
N ARG A 69 1.92 18.30 16.50
CA ARG A 69 2.40 17.09 17.14
C ARG A 69 1.31 16.56 18.09
N GLY A 70 1.00 15.28 17.97
CA GLY A 70 -0.01 14.60 18.78
C GLY A 70 -1.32 14.30 18.02
N PHE A 71 -2.44 14.33 18.71
CA PHE A 71 -3.75 14.01 18.14
C PHE A 71 -4.45 15.28 17.66
N VAL A 72 -4.68 15.38 16.35
CA VAL A 72 -5.42 16.50 15.74
C VAL A 72 -6.78 16.00 15.28
N PHE A 73 -7.74 16.00 16.20
CA PHE A 73 -9.14 15.66 15.97
C PHE A 73 -10.00 16.80 16.48
N ILE A 74 -10.29 17.76 15.61
CA ILE A 74 -11.15 18.91 15.93
C ILE A 74 -12.59 18.52 15.62
N PRO A 75 -13.55 18.73 16.54
CA PRO A 75 -14.95 18.42 16.32
C PRO A 75 -15.49 19.08 15.06
N GLU A 76 -16.36 18.38 14.35
CA GLU A 76 -17.01 18.90 13.15
C GLU A 76 -18.20 19.78 13.51
N VAL A 77 -18.61 20.63 12.56
CA VAL A 77 -19.81 21.46 12.72
C VAL A 77 -21.03 20.56 12.85
N GLY A 78 -21.83 20.80 13.87
CA GLY A 78 -22.99 19.97 14.26
C GLY A 78 -22.69 18.93 15.33
N ASP A 79 -21.42 18.67 15.66
CA ASP A 79 -21.07 17.74 16.73
C ASP A 79 -21.49 18.26 18.09
N GLN A 80 -21.93 17.34 18.95
CA GLN A 80 -22.23 17.61 20.35
C GLN A 80 -20.95 17.47 21.17
N VAL A 81 -20.64 18.48 21.98
CA VAL A 81 -19.42 18.52 22.78
C VAL A 81 -19.73 18.84 24.23
N LEU A 82 -18.86 18.38 25.14
CA LEU A 82 -18.88 18.76 26.56
C LEU A 82 -17.92 19.91 26.79
N LEU A 83 -18.41 20.99 27.42
CA LEU A 83 -17.60 22.12 27.84
C LEU A 83 -17.21 21.99 29.30
N GLY A 84 -15.95 22.24 29.60
CA GLY A 84 -15.46 22.56 30.92
C GLY A 84 -15.15 24.05 31.04
N PHE A 85 -15.05 24.54 32.26
CA PHE A 85 -14.78 25.95 32.56
C PHE A 85 -13.57 26.06 33.52
N ARG A 86 -12.58 26.81 33.12
CA ARG A 86 -11.36 26.97 33.93
C ARG A 86 -11.70 27.67 35.25
N HIS A 87 -11.50 26.98 36.37
CA HIS A 87 -11.83 27.42 37.73
C HIS A 87 -13.32 27.77 37.91
N GLY A 88 -14.22 27.16 37.11
CA GLY A 88 -15.65 27.48 37.12
C GLY A 88 -15.99 28.85 36.54
N ASP A 89 -15.07 29.52 35.86
CA ASP A 89 -15.27 30.85 35.26
C ASP A 89 -16.02 30.73 33.95
N PRO A 90 -17.28 31.22 33.85
CA PRO A 90 -18.07 31.15 32.62
C PRO A 90 -17.40 31.82 31.40
N ALA A 91 -16.48 32.76 31.61
CA ALA A 91 -15.76 33.46 30.56
C ALA A 91 -14.57 32.64 30.00
N ARG A 92 -14.27 31.47 30.58
CA ARG A 92 -13.09 30.64 30.20
C ARG A 92 -13.46 29.18 29.87
N PRO A 93 -14.39 28.99 28.90
CA PRO A 93 -14.76 27.65 28.45
C PRO A 93 -13.62 26.97 27.66
N TYR A 94 -13.65 25.64 27.68
CA TYR A 94 -12.85 24.78 26.80
C TYR A 94 -13.62 23.50 26.48
N VAL A 95 -13.44 22.93 25.29
CA VAL A 95 -14.04 21.66 24.89
C VAL A 95 -13.28 20.52 25.51
N MET A 96 -13.94 19.66 26.27
CA MET A 96 -13.37 18.48 26.91
C MET A 96 -13.37 17.27 25.96
N GLY A 97 -14.31 17.21 25.01
CA GLY A 97 -14.45 16.13 24.03
C GLY A 97 -15.82 16.14 23.38
N SER A 98 -16.00 15.30 22.39
CA SER A 98 -17.28 15.07 21.73
C SER A 98 -18.10 14.02 22.47
N LEU A 99 -19.41 14.13 22.40
CA LEU A 99 -20.35 13.18 22.95
C LEU A 99 -21.14 12.53 21.82
N PHE A 100 -21.15 11.20 21.80
CA PHE A 100 -22.11 10.48 20.97
C PHE A 100 -23.53 10.72 21.50
N ASN A 101 -24.44 10.94 20.58
CA ASN A 101 -25.86 10.98 20.87
C ASN A 101 -26.58 9.86 20.11
N GLY A 102 -27.87 9.66 20.39
CA GLY A 102 -28.64 8.55 19.79
C GLY A 102 -28.76 8.57 18.27
N THR A 103 -28.31 9.63 17.59
CA THR A 103 -28.30 9.75 16.13
C THR A 103 -26.92 9.68 15.51
N THR A 104 -25.85 9.99 16.25
CA THR A 104 -24.48 10.13 15.69
C THR A 104 -23.53 9.00 16.06
N GLY A 105 -23.89 8.13 16.97
CA GLY A 105 -22.98 7.07 17.33
C GLY A 105 -23.61 5.94 18.09
N GLY A 106 -23.11 4.74 17.85
CA GLY A 106 -23.58 3.51 18.45
C GLY A 106 -22.51 2.73 19.22
N GLY A 107 -21.34 3.30 19.43
CA GLY A 107 -20.23 2.61 20.09
C GLY A 107 -19.60 1.53 19.23
N GLY A 108 -18.93 0.54 19.86
CA GLY A 108 -18.12 -0.49 19.23
C GLY A 108 -18.88 -1.72 18.71
N GLY A 109 -20.18 -1.64 18.43
CA GLY A 109 -21.00 -2.74 17.98
C GLY A 109 -21.32 -3.75 19.10
N GLN A 110 -21.83 -4.92 18.73
CA GLN A 110 -22.16 -5.97 19.69
C GLN A 110 -20.88 -6.43 20.43
N GLY A 111 -20.95 -6.49 21.77
CA GLY A 111 -19.83 -6.87 22.63
C GLY A 111 -18.69 -5.85 22.67
N ASN A 112 -18.89 -4.64 22.12
CA ASN A 112 -17.85 -3.62 22.01
C ASN A 112 -16.56 -4.11 21.30
N ASN A 113 -16.70 -4.98 20.31
CA ASN A 113 -15.58 -5.60 19.63
C ASN A 113 -14.89 -4.71 18.60
N CYS A 114 -15.52 -3.61 18.17
CA CYS A 114 -14.97 -2.71 17.18
C CYS A 114 -14.43 -1.42 17.80
N LYS A 115 -13.15 -1.11 17.56
CA LYS A 115 -12.53 0.20 17.84
C LYS A 115 -12.15 0.84 16.52
N SER A 116 -12.40 2.14 16.36
CA SER A 116 -12.07 2.79 15.09
C SER A 116 -11.71 4.26 15.27
N LEU A 117 -10.85 4.73 14.35
CA LEU A 117 -10.66 6.13 14.03
C LEU A 117 -11.23 6.35 12.63
N THR A 118 -12.23 7.20 12.48
CA THR A 118 -12.89 7.43 11.19
C THR A 118 -12.98 8.92 10.92
N THR A 119 -12.53 9.33 9.75
CA THR A 119 -12.59 10.73 9.30
C THR A 119 -13.93 11.05 8.65
N ARG A 120 -14.24 12.33 8.49
CA ARG A 120 -15.44 12.81 7.79
C ARG A 120 -15.60 12.25 6.37
N SER A 121 -14.50 11.95 5.68
CA SER A 121 -14.52 11.38 4.33
C SER A 121 -14.71 9.86 4.30
N GLY A 122 -14.74 9.19 5.47
CA GLY A 122 -14.86 7.75 5.57
C GLY A 122 -13.52 6.99 5.58
N SER A 123 -12.37 7.68 5.52
CA SER A 123 -11.08 7.02 5.73
C SER A 123 -10.98 6.56 7.18
N SER A 124 -10.52 5.32 7.42
CA SER A 124 -10.57 4.73 8.76
C SER A 124 -9.43 3.78 9.08
N LEU A 125 -9.11 3.71 10.37
CA LEU A 125 -8.41 2.60 11.02
C LEU A 125 -9.43 1.86 11.87
N LYS A 126 -9.64 0.57 11.62
CA LYS A 126 -10.54 -0.31 12.38
C LYS A 126 -9.74 -1.43 13.03
N LEU A 127 -10.02 -1.68 14.32
CA LEU A 127 -9.54 -2.84 15.06
C LEU A 127 -10.77 -3.66 15.46
N ASP A 128 -10.75 -4.95 15.17
CA ASP A 128 -11.86 -5.84 15.45
C ASP A 128 -11.40 -6.99 16.36
N ASP A 129 -11.79 -6.91 17.63
CA ASP A 129 -11.36 -7.86 18.66
C ASP A 129 -11.95 -9.26 18.42
N SER A 130 -13.13 -9.37 17.80
CA SER A 130 -13.76 -10.67 17.53
C SER A 130 -13.04 -11.47 16.45
N ALA A 131 -12.49 -10.77 15.46
CA ALA A 131 -11.71 -11.35 14.38
C ALA A 131 -10.21 -11.28 14.62
N GLY A 132 -9.75 -10.52 15.64
CA GLY A 132 -8.35 -10.20 15.86
C GLY A 132 -7.73 -9.40 14.70
N SER A 133 -8.54 -8.69 13.93
CA SER A 133 -8.14 -8.06 12.67
C SER A 133 -7.91 -6.56 12.79
N VAL A 134 -7.04 -6.04 11.91
CA VAL A 134 -6.78 -4.61 11.73
C VAL A 134 -7.00 -4.25 10.28
N THR A 135 -7.79 -3.20 10.02
CA THR A 135 -8.07 -2.71 8.67
C THR A 135 -7.80 -1.22 8.57
N LEU A 136 -7.00 -0.83 7.58
CA LEU A 136 -6.90 0.53 7.08
C LEU A 136 -7.74 0.65 5.82
N HIS A 137 -8.52 1.72 5.71
CA HIS A 137 -9.38 1.97 4.56
C HIS A 137 -9.34 3.46 4.19
N ASP A 138 -9.28 3.76 2.90
CA ASP A 138 -9.40 5.12 2.39
C ASP A 138 -10.74 5.34 1.66
N LYS A 139 -11.07 6.60 1.40
CA LYS A 139 -12.27 6.96 0.63
C LYS A 139 -12.31 6.37 -0.78
N GLY A 140 -11.15 6.13 -1.41
CA GLY A 140 -11.01 5.58 -2.77
C GLY A 140 -11.28 4.08 -2.84
N GLY A 141 -11.33 3.40 -1.69
CA GLY A 141 -11.54 1.97 -1.56
C GLY A 141 -10.25 1.15 -1.62
N VAL A 142 -9.10 1.77 -1.35
CA VAL A 142 -7.87 1.04 -1.01
C VAL A 142 -8.01 0.51 0.41
N THR A 143 -7.67 -0.76 0.60
CA THR A 143 -7.67 -1.41 1.91
C THR A 143 -6.34 -2.10 2.18
N MET A 144 -5.89 -2.03 3.43
CA MET A 144 -4.83 -2.87 3.96
C MET A 144 -5.39 -3.60 5.18
N THR A 145 -5.37 -4.93 5.15
CA THR A 145 -5.97 -5.77 6.18
C THR A 145 -4.96 -6.77 6.73
N PHE A 146 -4.88 -6.87 8.05
CA PHE A 146 -4.29 -7.97 8.80
C PHE A 146 -5.44 -8.77 9.38
N ASP A 147 -5.61 -10.03 8.97
CA ASP A 147 -6.84 -10.80 9.19
C ASP A 147 -6.95 -11.53 10.56
N GLY A 148 -5.91 -11.39 11.40
CA GLY A 148 -5.84 -12.10 12.68
C GLY A 148 -5.43 -13.58 12.55
N ALA A 149 -5.33 -14.11 11.33
CA ALA A 149 -4.90 -15.50 11.04
C ALA A 149 -3.47 -15.57 10.46
N GLY A 150 -2.74 -14.44 10.45
CA GLY A 150 -1.37 -14.37 9.98
C GLY A 150 -1.21 -13.88 8.54
N ASN A 151 -2.29 -13.40 7.89
CA ASN A 151 -2.22 -12.88 6.54
C ASN A 151 -2.30 -11.33 6.53
N ALA A 152 -1.55 -10.73 5.61
CA ALA A 152 -1.64 -9.32 5.27
C ALA A 152 -2.05 -9.17 3.79
N THR A 153 -3.06 -8.35 3.54
CA THR A 153 -3.59 -8.12 2.20
C THR A 153 -3.68 -6.62 1.92
N THR A 154 -3.21 -6.20 0.76
CA THR A 154 -3.41 -4.84 0.24
C THR A 154 -4.23 -4.92 -1.05
N ASN A 155 -5.39 -4.27 -1.08
CA ASN A 155 -6.25 -4.17 -2.24
C ASN A 155 -6.30 -2.71 -2.72
N ALA A 156 -6.00 -2.48 -3.99
CA ALA A 156 -6.14 -1.19 -4.64
C ALA A 156 -7.05 -1.36 -5.86
N LYS A 157 -8.06 -0.48 -6.01
CA LYS A 157 -9.00 -0.54 -7.15
C LYS A 157 -8.34 -0.16 -8.48
N SER A 158 -7.27 0.61 -8.46
CA SER A 158 -6.58 1.08 -9.66
C SER A 158 -5.16 0.56 -9.70
N SER A 159 -4.23 1.18 -8.98
CA SER A 159 -2.81 0.86 -9.08
C SER A 159 -2.19 0.75 -7.68
N ASN A 160 -1.23 -0.15 -7.55
CA ASN A 160 -0.37 -0.25 -6.37
C ASN A 160 1.08 0.00 -6.81
N PHE A 161 1.69 1.07 -6.31
CA PHE A 161 3.08 1.43 -6.58
C PHE A 161 3.93 1.12 -5.36
N VAL A 162 4.98 0.34 -5.56
CA VAL A 162 5.99 0.06 -4.54
C VAL A 162 7.30 0.72 -4.97
N ASN A 163 7.71 1.78 -4.29
CA ASN A 163 8.93 2.51 -4.57
C ASN A 163 9.94 2.26 -3.44
N ALA A 164 11.07 1.70 -3.78
CA ALA A 164 12.17 1.46 -2.86
C ALA A 164 13.42 2.20 -3.34
N GLY A 165 14.12 2.91 -2.44
CA GLY A 165 15.32 3.68 -2.79
C GLY A 165 16.54 2.81 -3.09
N THR A 166 16.61 1.60 -2.53
CA THR A 166 17.74 0.67 -2.70
C THR A 166 17.31 -0.71 -3.15
N ASN A 167 16.50 -1.42 -2.36
CA ASN A 167 16.12 -2.79 -2.66
C ASN A 167 14.61 -3.00 -2.45
N ASN A 168 14.02 -3.80 -3.32
CA ASN A 168 12.70 -4.38 -3.12
C ASN A 168 12.84 -5.91 -3.15
N VAL A 169 12.44 -6.59 -2.07
CA VAL A 169 12.60 -8.04 -1.93
C VAL A 169 11.30 -8.68 -1.47
N ILE A 170 10.83 -9.66 -2.24
CA ILE A 170 9.76 -10.57 -1.84
C ILE A 170 10.42 -11.91 -1.52
N ASN A 171 10.35 -12.32 -0.25
CA ASN A 171 11.02 -13.51 0.24
C ASN A 171 9.99 -14.50 0.82
N VAL A 172 10.02 -15.72 0.36
CA VAL A 172 9.13 -16.80 0.81
C VAL A 172 9.97 -18.01 1.21
N GLY A 173 9.60 -18.66 2.34
CA GLY A 173 10.25 -19.88 2.81
C GLY A 173 11.73 -19.69 3.14
N ASN A 174 12.06 -18.64 3.90
CA ASN A 174 13.44 -18.32 4.31
C ASN A 174 14.45 -18.31 3.15
N GLY A 175 14.07 -17.71 2.02
CA GLY A 175 14.95 -17.59 0.85
C GLY A 175 14.87 -18.77 -0.13
N SER A 176 13.91 -19.68 0.04
CA SER A 176 13.66 -20.75 -0.95
C SER A 176 13.14 -20.20 -2.27
N SER A 177 12.35 -19.12 -2.20
CA SER A 177 11.92 -18.35 -3.38
C SER A 177 12.11 -16.87 -3.12
N VAL A 178 12.72 -16.15 -4.08
CA VAL A 178 13.00 -14.72 -3.97
C VAL A 178 12.66 -14.02 -5.29
N ILE A 179 12.01 -12.88 -5.20
CA ILE A 179 11.92 -11.89 -6.28
C ILE A 179 12.55 -10.61 -5.73
N SER A 180 13.61 -10.13 -6.35
CA SER A 180 14.27 -8.89 -5.88
C SER A 180 14.70 -7.99 -7.03
N SER A 181 14.74 -6.71 -6.76
CA SER A 181 15.37 -5.69 -7.59
C SER A 181 16.24 -4.79 -6.71
N ASP A 182 17.33 -4.28 -7.28
CA ASP A 182 18.27 -3.40 -6.59
C ASP A 182 18.49 -2.07 -7.33
N SER A 183 19.26 -1.17 -6.71
CA SER A 183 19.58 0.15 -7.27
C SER A 183 20.53 0.10 -8.46
N ASP A 184 21.22 -1.02 -8.68
CA ASP A 184 22.15 -1.21 -9.80
C ASP A 184 21.42 -1.71 -11.07
N GLY A 185 20.08 -1.86 -10.99
CA GLY A 185 19.24 -2.29 -12.11
C GLY A 185 19.12 -3.80 -12.26
N ASN A 186 19.55 -4.59 -11.28
CA ASN A 186 19.42 -6.04 -11.35
C ASN A 186 18.04 -6.49 -10.89
N ILE A 187 17.46 -7.45 -11.61
CA ILE A 187 16.25 -8.16 -11.22
C ILE A 187 16.61 -9.64 -11.07
N THR A 188 16.41 -10.18 -9.89
CA THR A 188 16.67 -11.59 -9.58
C THR A 188 15.37 -12.35 -9.33
N LEU A 189 15.16 -13.43 -10.06
CA LEU A 189 14.15 -14.44 -9.78
C LEU A 189 14.89 -15.72 -9.35
N LYS A 190 14.71 -16.14 -8.10
CA LYS A 190 15.32 -17.34 -7.54
C LYS A 190 14.24 -18.32 -7.09
N GLY A 191 14.39 -19.57 -7.43
CA GLY A 191 13.58 -20.68 -6.89
C GLY A 191 14.47 -21.90 -6.68
N ASN A 192 14.37 -22.56 -5.54
CA ASN A 192 15.17 -23.74 -5.24
C ASN A 192 14.76 -24.97 -6.07
N THR A 193 13.49 -25.02 -6.51
CA THR A 193 12.95 -26.17 -7.26
C THR A 193 12.72 -25.83 -8.73
N ALA A 194 12.00 -24.74 -8.99
CA ALA A 194 11.71 -24.30 -10.35
C ALA A 194 11.32 -22.82 -10.39
N ILE A 195 11.56 -22.19 -11.54
CA ILE A 195 10.97 -20.92 -11.98
C ILE A 195 10.19 -21.24 -13.25
N THR A 196 8.92 -20.89 -13.31
CA THR A 196 8.06 -21.18 -14.45
C THR A 196 7.33 -19.90 -14.90
N LEU A 197 7.44 -19.58 -16.19
CA LEU A 197 6.69 -18.54 -16.87
C LEU A 197 5.65 -19.23 -17.76
N VAL A 198 4.37 -18.95 -17.56
CA VAL A 198 3.27 -19.60 -18.29
C VAL A 198 2.33 -18.55 -18.85
N VAL A 199 2.00 -18.68 -20.14
CA VAL A 199 0.94 -17.90 -20.81
C VAL A 199 0.12 -18.84 -21.66
N GLY A 200 -1.10 -19.14 -21.23
CA GLY A 200 -1.93 -20.17 -21.85
C GLY A 200 -1.22 -21.54 -21.83
N GLU A 201 -0.98 -22.12 -23.00
CA GLU A 201 -0.27 -23.40 -23.13
C GLU A 201 1.24 -23.22 -23.41
N ASN A 202 1.75 -21.98 -23.49
CA ASN A 202 3.16 -21.70 -23.69
C ASN A 202 3.89 -21.61 -22.34
N GLN A 203 5.08 -22.16 -22.27
CA GLN A 203 5.83 -22.25 -21.02
C GLN A 203 7.34 -22.12 -21.23
N ILE A 204 7.99 -21.37 -20.33
CA ILE A 204 9.43 -21.43 -20.08
C ILE A 204 9.63 -21.90 -18.64
N LYS A 205 10.32 -23.02 -18.44
CA LYS A 205 10.59 -23.59 -17.13
C LYS A 205 12.08 -23.81 -16.94
N VAL A 206 12.62 -23.23 -15.89
CA VAL A 206 13.97 -23.51 -15.38
C VAL A 206 13.83 -24.31 -14.10
N CYS A 207 14.42 -25.48 -14.04
CA CYS A 207 14.35 -26.35 -12.87
C CYS A 207 15.63 -27.21 -12.73
N THR A 208 15.69 -28.02 -11.67
CA THR A 208 16.86 -28.83 -11.35
C THR A 208 17.21 -29.84 -12.43
N SER A 209 16.28 -30.26 -13.30
CA SER A 209 16.51 -31.18 -14.41
C SER A 209 16.85 -30.48 -15.75
N GLY A 210 16.77 -29.16 -15.83
CA GLY A 210 17.10 -28.41 -17.05
C GLY A 210 16.22 -27.19 -17.32
N ILE A 211 16.38 -26.65 -18.54
CA ILE A 211 15.60 -25.54 -19.08
C ILE A 211 14.71 -26.07 -20.20
N PHE A 212 13.42 -25.86 -20.10
CA PHE A 212 12.40 -26.31 -21.05
C PHE A 212 11.67 -25.11 -21.62
N ILE A 213 11.56 -25.04 -22.95
CA ILE A 213 10.82 -24.01 -23.67
C ILE A 213 9.75 -24.73 -24.52
N ASN A 214 8.49 -24.58 -24.18
CA ASN A 214 7.38 -25.23 -24.87
C ASN A 214 6.45 -24.15 -25.45
N GLY A 215 6.26 -24.16 -26.76
CA GLY A 215 5.34 -23.32 -27.49
C GLY A 215 4.30 -24.16 -28.22
N LYS A 216 3.02 -23.83 -28.08
CA LYS A 216 1.92 -24.55 -28.77
C LYS A 216 1.93 -24.33 -30.27
N GLN A 217 2.23 -23.12 -30.73
CA GLN A 217 2.17 -22.72 -32.14
C GLN A 217 3.56 -22.46 -32.71
N GLN A 218 4.32 -21.58 -32.12
CA GLN A 218 5.62 -21.15 -32.63
C GLN A 218 6.59 -20.82 -31.50
N ILE A 219 7.85 -21.18 -31.70
CA ILE A 219 9.01 -20.65 -30.97
C ILE A 219 9.90 -19.98 -32.00
N ALA A 220 10.09 -18.66 -31.90
CA ALA A 220 11.03 -17.91 -32.75
C ALA A 220 12.21 -17.44 -31.90
N ILE A 221 13.43 -17.70 -32.37
CA ILE A 221 14.67 -17.26 -31.74
C ILE A 221 15.47 -16.54 -32.83
N GLY A 222 15.73 -15.27 -32.66
CA GLY A 222 16.46 -14.44 -33.63
C GLY A 222 17.41 -13.48 -32.95
N THR A 223 18.46 -13.08 -33.66
CA THR A 223 19.41 -12.05 -33.23
C THR A 223 19.87 -11.28 -34.48
N ASP A 224 20.21 -10.01 -34.30
CA ASP A 224 20.75 -9.17 -35.38
C ASP A 224 22.22 -9.42 -35.64
N GLU A 225 22.92 -10.10 -34.74
CA GLU A 225 24.36 -10.39 -34.87
C GLU A 225 24.63 -11.90 -34.96
N MET A 226 25.08 -12.50 -33.89
CA MET A 226 25.53 -13.90 -33.88
C MET A 226 24.71 -14.73 -32.91
N MET A 227 24.26 -15.91 -33.32
CA MET A 227 23.72 -16.96 -32.48
C MET A 227 24.68 -18.16 -32.43
N SER A 228 24.99 -18.61 -31.22
CA SER A 228 25.78 -19.82 -31.00
C SER A 228 24.98 -20.83 -30.20
N LEU A 229 24.96 -22.08 -30.64
CA LEU A 229 24.39 -23.22 -29.93
C LEU A 229 25.52 -24.26 -29.75
N GLU A 230 25.89 -24.50 -28.49
CA GLU A 230 26.97 -25.41 -28.13
C GLU A 230 26.49 -26.46 -27.13
N ALA A 231 26.82 -27.70 -27.35
CA ALA A 231 26.60 -28.81 -26.43
C ALA A 231 27.92 -29.57 -26.22
N LYS A 232 28.25 -29.88 -24.95
CA LYS A 232 29.44 -30.67 -24.62
C LYS A 232 29.32 -32.14 -25.03
N GLN A 233 28.11 -32.64 -25.23
CA GLN A 233 27.83 -33.99 -25.68
C GLN A 233 27.05 -33.92 -27.00
N ASP A 234 25.77 -34.17 -27.00
CA ASP A 234 24.96 -34.26 -28.21
C ASP A 234 24.09 -33.01 -28.37
N LEU A 235 24.04 -32.46 -29.58
CA LEU A 235 23.06 -31.50 -30.04
C LEU A 235 22.12 -32.18 -31.02
N THR A 236 20.87 -32.40 -30.60
CA THR A 236 19.86 -33.06 -31.44
C THR A 236 18.83 -32.02 -31.94
N MET A 237 18.62 -31.98 -33.25
CA MET A 237 17.57 -31.20 -33.90
C MET A 237 16.68 -32.16 -34.67
N SER A 238 15.36 -32.14 -34.38
CA SER A 238 14.41 -33.02 -35.07
C SER A 238 13.12 -32.29 -35.40
N SER A 239 12.50 -32.66 -36.52
CA SER A 239 11.20 -32.16 -36.93
C SER A 239 10.34 -33.29 -37.47
N LYS A 240 9.06 -33.30 -37.16
CA LYS A 240 8.09 -34.26 -37.72
C LYS A 240 7.71 -33.94 -39.17
N ALA A 241 7.99 -32.75 -39.63
CA ALA A 241 7.72 -32.31 -41.01
C ALA A 241 9.03 -31.93 -41.71
N ASN A 242 9.43 -30.67 -41.70
CA ASN A 242 10.62 -30.20 -42.40
C ASN A 242 11.64 -29.59 -41.42
N LEU A 243 12.89 -29.88 -41.57
CA LEU A 243 14.00 -29.18 -40.97
C LEU A 243 14.74 -28.41 -42.07
N ASN A 244 14.60 -27.09 -42.12
CA ASN A 244 15.24 -26.24 -43.10
C ASN A 244 16.45 -25.54 -42.49
N MET A 245 17.60 -25.64 -43.13
CA MET A 245 18.82 -24.90 -42.80
C MET A 245 19.24 -24.08 -44.02
N SER A 246 19.34 -22.78 -43.89
CA SER A 246 19.75 -21.90 -44.99
C SER A 246 20.66 -20.78 -44.49
N GLY A 247 21.64 -20.43 -45.31
CA GLY A 247 22.53 -19.29 -45.09
C GLY A 247 22.68 -18.52 -46.40
N SER A 248 22.68 -17.21 -46.36
CA SER A 248 22.85 -16.35 -47.53
C SER A 248 24.23 -16.47 -48.14
N THR A 249 25.23 -16.85 -47.39
CA THR A 249 26.62 -17.01 -47.87
C THR A 249 27.08 -18.46 -47.79
N THR A 250 27.00 -19.08 -46.64
CA THR A 250 27.52 -20.44 -46.45
C THR A 250 26.73 -21.20 -45.39
N VAL A 251 26.48 -22.48 -45.60
CA VAL A 251 26.13 -23.45 -44.57
C VAL A 251 27.27 -24.47 -44.52
N SER A 252 28.00 -24.54 -43.40
CA SER A 252 29.13 -25.44 -43.24
C SER A 252 28.80 -26.54 -42.23
N LEU A 253 29.11 -27.79 -42.59
CA LEU A 253 29.07 -28.94 -41.70
C LEU A 253 30.51 -29.48 -41.57
N GLY A 254 31.04 -29.47 -40.36
CA GLY A 254 32.39 -29.96 -40.09
C GLY A 254 32.37 -31.04 -39.03
N SER A 255 32.86 -32.24 -39.34
CA SER A 255 32.94 -33.36 -38.40
C SER A 255 33.94 -34.37 -38.95
N ASN A 256 34.45 -35.30 -38.12
CA ASN A 256 35.21 -36.46 -38.58
C ASN A 256 34.36 -37.36 -39.50
N ASP A 257 33.07 -37.52 -39.15
CA ASP A 257 32.12 -38.28 -39.93
C ASP A 257 30.84 -37.51 -40.16
N ILE A 258 30.43 -37.31 -41.42
CA ILE A 258 29.15 -36.71 -41.79
C ILE A 258 28.34 -37.80 -42.50
N SER A 259 27.21 -38.22 -41.90
CA SER A 259 26.27 -39.17 -42.50
C SER A 259 25.00 -38.46 -42.92
N ILE A 260 24.66 -38.55 -44.21
CA ILE A 260 23.41 -38.01 -44.77
C ILE A 260 22.62 -39.19 -45.31
N THR A 261 21.50 -39.52 -44.66
CA THR A 261 20.69 -40.68 -45.04
C THR A 261 19.26 -40.22 -45.35
N GLY A 262 18.75 -40.56 -46.51
CA GLY A 262 17.39 -40.31 -46.93
C GLY A 262 16.60 -41.61 -47.08
N GLY A 263 15.38 -41.67 -46.49
CA GLY A 263 14.52 -42.86 -46.65
C GLY A 263 14.02 -43.10 -48.07
N SER A 264 13.94 -42.05 -48.89
CA SER A 264 13.49 -42.17 -50.31
C SER A 264 14.48 -41.52 -51.24
N LYS A 265 15.03 -40.37 -50.95
CA LYS A 265 15.92 -39.63 -51.85
C LYS A 265 16.86 -38.71 -51.10
N VAL A 266 18.10 -38.64 -51.52
CA VAL A 266 19.07 -37.58 -51.20
C VAL A 266 19.32 -36.83 -52.51
N VAL A 267 19.12 -35.51 -52.52
CA VAL A 267 19.41 -34.63 -53.66
C VAL A 267 20.51 -33.67 -53.25
N VAL A 268 21.56 -33.63 -54.04
CA VAL A 268 22.60 -32.60 -53.96
C VAL A 268 22.57 -31.90 -55.30
N ASP A 269 22.24 -30.63 -55.32
CA ASP A 269 22.05 -29.84 -56.53
C ASP A 269 22.73 -28.47 -56.37
N GLY A 270 23.46 -28.03 -57.38
CA GLY A 270 24.15 -26.76 -57.43
C GLY A 270 24.99 -26.62 -58.69
N PRO A 271 25.42 -25.38 -59.06
CA PRO A 271 26.21 -25.15 -60.25
C PRO A 271 27.60 -25.89 -60.18
N ASP A 272 28.14 -26.06 -59.01
CA ASP A 272 29.36 -26.82 -58.76
C ASP A 272 29.18 -27.80 -57.60
N VAL A 273 29.19 -29.08 -57.84
CA VAL A 273 29.16 -30.14 -56.84
C VAL A 273 30.52 -30.84 -56.83
N ASN A 274 31.36 -30.56 -55.82
CA ASN A 274 32.65 -31.16 -55.63
C ASN A 274 32.56 -32.24 -54.55
N ILE A 275 32.75 -33.49 -54.95
CA ILE A 275 32.89 -34.68 -54.10
C ILE A 275 34.29 -35.14 -54.15
N ASN A 276 35.11 -34.85 -53.17
CA ASN A 276 36.49 -35.35 -53.11
C ASN A 276 36.53 -36.73 -52.43
N SER A 277 37.08 -37.72 -53.12
CA SER A 277 37.32 -39.05 -52.59
C SER A 277 38.66 -39.14 -51.88
#